data_fbb4f61d572e1b9d77e45929bd88e314
#
_entry.id   fbb4f61d572e1b9d77e45929bd88e314
#
_cell.length_a   1.000
_cell.length_b   1.000
_cell.length_c   1.000
_cell.angle_alpha   90.00
_cell.angle_beta   90.00
_cell.angle_gamma   90.00
#
_symmetry.space_group_name_H-M   'P 1'
#
loop_
_entity.id
_entity.type
_entity.pdbx_description
1 polymer ?
#
loop_
_entity_poly.entity_id
_entity_poly.type
_entity_poly.pdbx_seq_one_letter_code
_entity_poly.pdbx_strand_id
1 'polypeptide(L)'
;GGFSDPFEIFEQFFGGASTFRQSQRRPAYSLEIDFMEEVHGATKKVTIDGKTQTIKIPGGVDNGSRVRFGDYDVVIEVSPSSKFQREGYDIISDLDLSFSKAVLGDTVEVETVQGPVKLKIPAGTQPGTVFRLAQKGVPHVHGSGKGNHYVRIKIVIPKNLTSHQKELLEEFESSKSKKGWF
;
A
#
# COMPACT_ATOMS: atom_id res chain seq x y z
N GLY A 1 -64.08 -12.44 -21.96
CA GLY A 1 -63.33 -12.08 -20.78
C GLY A 1 -61.84 -12.03 -21.13
N GLY A 2 -61.31 -10.87 -21.56
CA GLY A 2 -59.92 -10.72 -21.87
C GLY A 2 -59.15 -10.48 -20.58
N PHE A 3 -58.16 -11.30 -20.32
CA PHE A 3 -57.15 -11.01 -19.35
C PHE A 3 -56.19 -10.02 -20.02
N SER A 4 -56.25 -8.76 -19.64
CA SER A 4 -55.27 -7.76 -19.98
C SER A 4 -53.94 -8.18 -19.37
N ASP A 5 -52.90 -8.22 -20.20
CA ASP A 5 -51.53 -8.52 -19.78
C ASP A 5 -51.08 -7.57 -18.65
N PRO A 6 -50.58 -8.08 -17.54
CA PRO A 6 -50.08 -7.23 -16.44
C PRO A 6 -49.08 -6.17 -16.92
N PHE A 7 -48.43 -6.39 -18.05
CA PHE A 7 -47.50 -5.48 -18.67
C PHE A 7 -48.18 -4.27 -19.33
N GLU A 8 -49.36 -4.48 -19.96
CA GLU A 8 -50.14 -3.38 -20.54
C GLU A 8 -50.71 -2.45 -19.43
N ILE A 9 -51.07 -2.99 -18.27
CA ILE A 9 -51.53 -2.19 -17.12
C ILE A 9 -50.38 -1.36 -16.56
N PHE A 10 -49.16 -1.92 -16.54
CA PHE A 10 -47.97 -1.19 -16.08
C PHE A 10 -47.60 -0.06 -17.04
N GLU A 11 -47.66 -0.25 -18.35
CA GLU A 11 -47.43 0.80 -19.33
C GLU A 11 -48.48 1.91 -19.28
N GLN A 12 -49.76 1.58 -19.01
CA GLN A 12 -50.84 2.54 -18.96
C GLN A 12 -50.81 3.40 -17.69
N PHE A 13 -50.26 2.89 -16.57
CA PHE A 13 -50.15 3.62 -15.31
C PHE A 13 -48.79 4.34 -15.16
N PHE A 14 -47.75 3.82 -15.74
CA PHE A 14 -46.40 4.39 -15.67
C PHE A 14 -45.85 4.87 -17.02
N GLY A 15 -46.62 4.75 -18.10
CA GLY A 15 -46.27 5.15 -19.47
C GLY A 15 -46.26 6.66 -19.73
N GLY A 16 -46.12 7.47 -18.70
CA GLY A 16 -45.74 8.87 -18.83
C GLY A 16 -44.22 9.00 -18.87
N ALA A 17 -43.65 8.99 -20.06
CA ALA A 17 -42.29 9.48 -20.35
C ALA A 17 -41.20 9.00 -19.40
N SER A 18 -41.05 7.70 -19.21
CA SER A 18 -39.74 7.16 -18.86
C SER A 18 -38.88 7.18 -20.13
N THR A 19 -38.35 8.35 -20.47
CA THR A 19 -37.06 8.39 -21.09
C THR A 19 -36.14 7.61 -20.16
N PHE A 20 -36.03 6.30 -20.36
CA PHE A 20 -34.83 5.56 -20.01
C PHE A 20 -33.73 6.30 -20.77
N ARG A 21 -33.17 7.31 -20.16
CA ARG A 21 -31.84 7.76 -20.51
C ARG A 21 -30.99 6.53 -20.27
N GLN A 22 -30.83 5.77 -21.33
CA GLN A 22 -29.74 4.81 -21.46
C GLN A 22 -28.52 5.65 -21.10
N SER A 23 -28.10 5.58 -19.85
CA SER A 23 -26.89 6.25 -19.41
C SER A 23 -25.82 5.61 -20.27
N GLN A 24 -25.44 6.29 -21.35
CA GLN A 24 -24.35 5.88 -22.21
C GLN A 24 -23.19 5.63 -21.24
N ARG A 25 -22.88 4.36 -21.03
CA ARG A 25 -21.73 3.98 -20.21
C ARG A 25 -20.54 4.64 -20.88
N ARG A 26 -19.96 5.63 -20.23
CA ARG A 26 -18.77 6.29 -20.74
C ARG A 26 -17.71 5.25 -20.98
N PRO A 27 -16.97 5.31 -22.08
CA PRO A 27 -15.84 4.41 -22.27
C PRO A 27 -14.89 4.57 -21.09
N ALA A 28 -14.39 3.44 -20.58
CA ALA A 28 -13.45 3.40 -19.47
C ALA A 28 -12.15 2.78 -19.99
N TYR A 29 -11.05 3.46 -19.74
CA TYR A 29 -9.70 3.01 -20.10
C TYR A 29 -8.94 2.67 -18.82
N SER A 30 -8.18 1.58 -18.81
CA SER A 30 -7.29 1.25 -17.70
C SER A 30 -5.97 1.98 -17.84
N LEU A 31 -5.45 2.50 -16.74
CA LEU A 31 -4.13 3.12 -16.66
C LEU A 31 -3.34 2.49 -15.52
N GLU A 32 -2.30 1.77 -15.87
CA GLU A 32 -1.39 1.18 -14.92
C GLU A 32 -0.38 2.22 -14.39
N ILE A 33 -0.23 2.24 -13.08
CA ILE A 33 0.76 3.03 -12.36
C ILE A 33 1.52 2.15 -11.38
N ASP A 34 2.75 2.54 -11.04
CA ASP A 34 3.48 1.87 -9.98
C ASP A 34 3.06 2.34 -8.58
N PHE A 35 3.49 1.60 -7.55
CA PHE A 35 3.17 1.89 -6.16
C PHE A 35 3.65 3.28 -5.71
N MET A 36 4.81 3.76 -6.16
CA MET A 36 5.32 5.08 -5.78
C MET A 36 4.55 6.20 -6.48
N GLU A 37 4.08 5.95 -7.69
CA GLU A 37 3.18 6.86 -8.42
C GLU A 37 1.79 6.94 -7.74
N GLU A 38 1.31 5.83 -7.18
CA GLU A 38 0.10 5.81 -6.34
C GLU A 38 0.28 6.71 -5.11
N VAL A 39 1.42 6.62 -4.45
CA VAL A 39 1.71 7.41 -3.23
C VAL A 39 1.91 8.89 -3.53
N HIS A 40 2.71 9.22 -4.53
CA HIS A 40 3.14 10.60 -4.80
C HIS A 40 2.31 11.33 -5.84
N GLY A 41 1.51 10.59 -6.59
CA GLY A 41 0.88 11.07 -7.79
C GLY A 41 1.81 11.01 -8.98
N ALA A 42 1.23 11.08 -10.17
CA ALA A 42 1.95 11.04 -11.43
C ALA A 42 1.30 11.90 -12.49
N THR A 43 2.08 12.20 -13.53
CA THR A 43 1.57 12.81 -14.75
C THR A 43 1.93 11.90 -15.91
N LYS A 44 0.92 11.26 -16.49
CA LYS A 44 1.08 10.30 -17.60
C LYS A 44 0.59 10.90 -18.93
N LYS A 45 1.33 10.66 -19.99
CA LYS A 45 0.85 10.90 -21.35
C LYS A 45 0.28 9.60 -21.90
N VAL A 46 -0.98 9.62 -22.26
CA VAL A 46 -1.71 8.48 -22.84
C VAL A 46 -2.28 8.83 -24.18
N THR A 47 -2.35 7.88 -25.10
CA THR A 47 -2.99 8.06 -26.40
C THR A 47 -4.33 7.32 -26.37
N ILE A 48 -5.42 8.09 -26.45
CA ILE A 48 -6.79 7.58 -26.47
C ILE A 48 -7.42 8.04 -27.78
N ASP A 49 -7.96 7.14 -28.58
CA ASP A 49 -8.57 7.39 -29.89
C ASP A 49 -7.67 8.23 -30.83
N GLY A 50 -6.36 7.91 -30.82
CA GLY A 50 -5.37 8.60 -31.65
C GLY A 50 -4.96 10.00 -31.18
N LYS A 51 -5.50 10.48 -30.04
CA LYS A 51 -5.14 11.77 -29.44
C LYS A 51 -4.30 11.56 -28.20
N THR A 52 -3.12 12.18 -28.15
CA THR A 52 -2.28 12.17 -26.95
C THR A 52 -2.82 13.15 -25.93
N GLN A 53 -3.09 12.66 -24.73
CA GLN A 53 -3.60 13.46 -23.62
C GLN A 53 -2.69 13.30 -22.40
N THR A 54 -2.62 14.35 -21.58
CA THR A 54 -1.89 14.34 -20.33
C THR A 54 -2.85 14.16 -19.17
N ILE A 55 -2.69 13.05 -18.43
CA ILE A 55 -3.51 12.69 -17.28
C ILE A 55 -2.71 12.97 -16.02
N LYS A 56 -3.25 13.82 -15.15
CA LYS A 56 -2.67 14.08 -13.83
C LYS A 56 -3.38 13.21 -12.78
N ILE A 57 -2.64 12.35 -12.11
CA ILE A 57 -3.09 11.45 -11.07
C ILE A 57 -2.67 12.06 -9.72
N PRO A 58 -3.60 12.38 -8.81
CA PRO A 58 -3.22 12.88 -7.50
C PRO A 58 -2.57 11.76 -6.66
N GLY A 59 -1.67 12.15 -5.74
CA GLY A 59 -1.09 11.19 -4.80
C GLY A 59 -2.13 10.66 -3.81
N GLY A 60 -2.00 9.40 -3.44
CA GLY A 60 -2.90 8.74 -2.51
C GLY A 60 -4.16 8.15 -3.12
N VAL A 61 -4.29 8.12 -4.46
CA VAL A 61 -5.40 7.43 -5.14
C VAL A 61 -5.42 5.95 -4.75
N ASP A 62 -6.62 5.36 -4.71
CA ASP A 62 -6.76 3.93 -4.45
C ASP A 62 -6.74 3.13 -5.76
N ASN A 63 -6.29 1.88 -5.70
CA ASN A 63 -6.43 0.93 -6.80
C ASN A 63 -7.90 0.78 -7.20
N GLY A 64 -8.20 0.83 -8.48
CA GLY A 64 -9.57 0.83 -9.02
C GLY A 64 -10.26 2.19 -8.99
N SER A 65 -9.61 3.26 -8.52
CA SER A 65 -10.15 4.61 -8.56
C SER A 65 -10.47 5.04 -9.98
N ARG A 66 -11.62 5.68 -10.16
CA ARG A 66 -12.04 6.25 -11.44
C ARG A 66 -11.80 7.74 -11.46
N VAL A 67 -10.99 8.17 -12.40
CA VAL A 67 -10.72 9.60 -12.66
C VAL A 67 -11.43 9.98 -13.93
N ARG A 68 -12.27 11.02 -13.86
CA ARG A 68 -13.06 11.50 -15.00
C ARG A 68 -12.25 12.44 -15.86
N PHE A 69 -12.22 12.17 -17.16
CA PHE A 69 -11.61 13.03 -18.16
C PHE A 69 -12.59 13.25 -19.33
N GLY A 70 -13.12 14.47 -19.45
CA GLY A 70 -14.02 14.81 -20.55
C GLY A 70 -15.12 13.76 -20.73
N ASP A 71 -15.10 13.04 -21.87
CA ASP A 71 -16.13 12.06 -22.25
C ASP A 71 -15.83 10.62 -21.86
N TYR A 72 -14.72 10.36 -21.18
CA TYR A 72 -14.31 9.01 -20.73
C TYR A 72 -13.84 9.01 -19.28
N ASP A 73 -13.80 7.82 -18.71
CA ASP A 73 -13.25 7.56 -17.37
C ASP A 73 -11.92 6.80 -17.51
N VAL A 74 -10.98 7.09 -16.61
CA VAL A 74 -9.74 6.32 -16.47
C VAL A 74 -9.78 5.58 -15.16
N VAL A 75 -9.65 4.27 -15.23
CA VAL A 75 -9.54 3.38 -14.07
C VAL A 75 -8.07 3.17 -13.75
N ILE A 76 -7.67 3.50 -12.55
CA ILE A 76 -6.30 3.37 -12.09
C ILE A 76 -6.05 1.94 -11.63
N GLU A 77 -5.06 1.28 -12.20
CA GLU A 77 -4.57 -0.03 -11.77
C GLU A 77 -3.18 0.11 -11.19
N VAL A 78 -3.00 -0.30 -9.94
CA VAL A 78 -1.73 -0.14 -9.22
C VAL A 78 -0.98 -1.45 -9.20
N SER A 79 0.26 -1.43 -9.71
CA SER A 79 1.18 -2.56 -9.59
C SER A 79 1.68 -2.69 -8.14
N PRO A 80 1.64 -3.90 -7.56
CA PRO A 80 2.05 -4.11 -6.18
C PRO A 80 3.54 -3.85 -5.96
N SER A 81 3.90 -3.34 -4.78
CA SER A 81 5.29 -3.21 -4.36
C SER A 81 5.78 -4.50 -3.69
N SER A 82 7.04 -4.88 -3.94
CA SER A 82 7.69 -5.98 -3.21
C SER A 82 8.15 -5.59 -1.80
N LYS A 83 8.25 -4.30 -1.50
CA LYS A 83 8.77 -3.76 -0.23
C LYS A 83 7.67 -3.23 0.69
N PHE A 84 6.62 -2.67 0.11
CA PHE A 84 5.59 -1.93 0.84
C PHE A 84 4.22 -2.54 0.63
N GLN A 85 3.47 -2.64 1.70
CA GLN A 85 2.05 -2.98 1.68
C GLN A 85 1.27 -1.75 2.15
N ARG A 86 0.23 -1.38 1.42
CA ARG A 86 -0.63 -0.26 1.78
C ARG A 86 -1.90 -0.76 2.48
N GLU A 87 -2.24 -0.13 3.59
CA GLU A 87 -3.52 -0.30 4.30
C GLU A 87 -4.15 1.08 4.54
N GLY A 88 -5.10 1.44 3.69
CA GLY A 88 -5.66 2.79 3.69
C GLY A 88 -4.60 3.84 3.39
N TYR A 89 -4.30 4.70 4.37
CA TYR A 89 -3.21 5.69 4.26
C TYR A 89 -1.91 5.24 4.94
N ASP A 90 -1.94 4.12 5.64
CA ASP A 90 -0.77 3.60 6.32
C ASP A 90 0.02 2.66 5.41
N ILE A 91 1.32 2.56 5.67
CA ILE A 91 2.24 1.66 4.99
C ILE A 91 2.77 0.65 5.99
N ILE A 92 2.92 -0.58 5.55
CA ILE A 92 3.56 -1.65 6.31
C ILE A 92 4.77 -2.14 5.50
N SER A 93 5.89 -2.33 6.17
CA SER A 93 7.07 -2.99 5.60
C SER A 93 7.74 -3.88 6.62
N ASP A 94 8.50 -4.85 6.12
CA ASP A 94 9.36 -5.69 6.95
C ASP A 94 10.78 -5.14 6.93
N LEU A 95 11.44 -5.19 8.08
CA LEU A 95 12.85 -4.88 8.24
C LEU A 95 13.59 -6.11 8.75
N ASP A 96 14.46 -6.64 7.90
CA ASP A 96 15.34 -7.73 8.27
C ASP A 96 16.47 -7.18 9.16
N LEU A 97 16.56 -7.71 10.37
CA LEU A 97 17.52 -7.31 11.38
C LEU A 97 18.35 -8.53 11.81
N SER A 98 19.66 -8.37 11.90
CA SER A 98 20.52 -9.44 12.42
C SER A 98 20.25 -9.66 13.91
N PHE A 99 20.40 -10.89 14.36
CA PHE A 99 20.29 -11.27 15.76
C PHE A 99 21.12 -10.38 16.68
N SER A 100 22.39 -10.13 16.34
CA SER A 100 23.29 -9.31 17.16
C SER A 100 22.78 -7.86 17.32
N LYS A 101 22.25 -7.24 16.25
CA LYS A 101 21.66 -5.91 16.30
C LYS A 101 20.37 -5.87 17.11
N ALA A 102 19.57 -6.92 17.06
CA ALA A 102 18.37 -7.03 17.89
C ALA A 102 18.70 -7.12 19.38
N VAL A 103 19.75 -7.88 19.74
CA VAL A 103 20.18 -8.05 21.12
C VAL A 103 20.86 -6.81 21.67
N LEU A 104 21.80 -6.22 20.92
CA LEU A 104 22.63 -5.10 21.38
C LEU A 104 21.97 -3.74 21.18
N GLY A 105 20.98 -3.68 20.30
CA GLY A 105 20.45 -2.43 19.79
C GLY A 105 21.33 -1.84 18.68
N ASP A 106 20.74 -1.02 17.84
CA ASP A 106 21.45 -0.33 16.74
C ASP A 106 20.64 0.88 16.26
N THR A 107 21.23 1.66 15.36
CA THR A 107 20.51 2.65 14.57
C THR A 107 20.62 2.27 13.12
N VAL A 108 19.49 1.92 12.52
CA VAL A 108 19.40 1.45 11.14
C VAL A 108 18.69 2.46 10.26
N GLU A 109 19.03 2.46 8.98
CA GLU A 109 18.29 3.23 8.00
C GLU A 109 17.13 2.40 7.46
N VAL A 110 15.94 2.97 7.44
CA VAL A 110 14.72 2.36 6.93
C VAL A 110 14.23 3.14 5.73
N GLU A 111 14.04 2.47 4.62
CA GLU A 111 13.37 3.05 3.46
C GLU A 111 11.89 3.29 3.79
N THR A 112 11.38 4.46 3.49
CA THR A 112 9.94 4.76 3.55
C THR A 112 9.48 5.34 2.22
N VAL A 113 8.18 5.33 1.99
CA VAL A 113 7.61 5.99 0.81
C VAL A 113 7.84 7.51 0.79
N GLN A 114 8.30 8.08 1.91
CA GLN A 114 8.66 9.50 2.04
C GLN A 114 10.17 9.73 2.12
N GLY A 115 10.97 8.75 1.67
CA GLY A 115 12.42 8.75 1.75
C GLY A 115 12.97 8.03 2.99
N PRO A 116 14.29 7.81 3.06
CA PRO A 116 14.92 7.07 4.14
C PRO A 116 14.85 7.81 5.47
N VAL A 117 14.74 7.06 6.56
CA VAL A 117 14.78 7.59 7.94
C VAL A 117 15.66 6.72 8.82
N LYS A 118 16.29 7.32 9.82
CA LYS A 118 17.03 6.57 10.84
C LYS A 118 16.08 6.11 11.93
N LEU A 119 16.06 4.80 12.16
CA LEU A 119 15.28 4.15 13.22
C LEU A 119 16.23 3.61 14.28
N LYS A 120 16.04 4.05 15.52
CA LYS A 120 16.76 3.49 16.67
C LYS A 120 16.06 2.20 17.11
N ILE A 121 16.80 1.12 17.11
CA ILE A 121 16.38 -0.20 17.58
C ILE A 121 16.87 -0.36 19.02
N PRO A 122 15.98 -0.49 20.01
CA PRO A 122 16.39 -0.75 21.38
C PRO A 122 17.06 -2.12 21.54
N ALA A 123 17.96 -2.27 22.49
CA ALA A 123 18.52 -3.57 22.86
C ALA A 123 17.41 -4.50 23.35
N GLY A 124 17.49 -5.78 22.97
CA GLY A 124 16.48 -6.80 23.33
C GLY A 124 15.22 -6.73 22.47
N THR A 125 15.25 -6.07 21.30
CA THR A 125 14.11 -6.04 20.38
C THR A 125 13.74 -7.44 19.92
N GLN A 126 12.47 -7.81 20.07
CA GLN A 126 11.95 -9.13 19.74
C GLN A 126 11.47 -9.23 18.28
N PRO A 127 11.48 -10.43 17.68
CA PRO A 127 10.86 -10.68 16.39
C PRO A 127 9.38 -10.26 16.40
N GLY A 128 8.92 -9.65 15.32
CA GLY A 128 7.54 -9.17 15.19
C GLY A 128 7.25 -7.84 15.88
N THR A 129 8.24 -7.23 16.59
CA THR A 129 8.10 -5.87 17.10
C THR A 129 7.79 -4.91 15.96
N VAL A 130 6.82 -4.01 16.18
CA VAL A 130 6.40 -3.04 15.17
C VAL A 130 6.76 -1.62 15.64
N PHE A 131 7.51 -0.89 14.83
CA PHE A 131 7.82 0.52 15.04
C PHE A 131 6.93 1.40 14.16
N ARG A 132 6.31 2.40 14.76
CA ARG A 132 5.51 3.39 14.04
C ARG A 132 6.35 4.63 13.69
N LEU A 133 6.47 4.91 12.41
CA LEU A 133 7.06 6.13 11.88
C LEU A 133 5.92 7.08 11.50
N ALA A 134 5.70 8.09 12.32
CA ALA A 134 4.60 9.03 12.12
C ALA A 134 4.77 9.84 10.83
N GLN A 135 3.66 10.09 10.10
CA GLN A 135 3.63 10.90 8.88
C GLN A 135 4.54 10.38 7.74
N LYS A 136 4.86 9.06 7.74
CA LYS A 136 5.68 8.40 6.72
C LYS A 136 4.89 7.49 5.78
N GLY A 137 3.56 7.55 5.88
CA GLY A 137 2.63 6.85 5.00
C GLY A 137 2.21 7.65 3.77
N VAL A 138 1.05 7.29 3.23
CA VAL A 138 0.43 7.86 2.03
C VAL A 138 -0.20 9.22 2.36
N PRO A 139 -0.08 10.23 1.48
CA PRO A 139 -0.79 11.50 1.65
C PRO A 139 -2.31 11.31 1.59
N HIS A 140 -3.04 12.08 2.36
CA HIS A 140 -4.50 12.11 2.27
C HIS A 140 -4.94 12.81 0.97
N VAL A 141 -5.78 12.19 0.17
CA VAL A 141 -6.31 12.77 -1.08
C VAL A 141 -7.12 14.03 -0.80
N HIS A 142 -7.88 14.02 0.29
CA HIS A 142 -8.70 15.12 0.73
C HIS A 142 -8.25 15.58 2.12
N GLY A 143 -7.56 16.70 2.20
CA GLY A 143 -7.09 17.26 3.46
C GLY A 143 -5.58 17.42 3.56
N SER A 144 -5.10 17.63 4.77
CA SER A 144 -3.68 17.74 5.08
C SER A 144 -3.21 16.53 5.89
N GLY A 145 -1.93 16.18 5.76
CA GLY A 145 -1.31 15.10 6.50
C GLY A 145 -1.08 13.85 5.68
N LYS A 146 -0.50 12.86 6.34
CA LYS A 146 -0.14 11.55 5.78
C LYS A 146 -0.44 10.48 6.82
N GLY A 147 -0.66 9.25 6.36
CA GLY A 147 -0.68 8.09 7.25
C GLY A 147 0.69 7.81 7.89
N ASN A 148 0.77 6.74 8.62
CA ASN A 148 1.99 6.30 9.28
C ASN A 148 2.66 5.20 8.45
N HIS A 149 3.92 4.90 8.78
CA HIS A 149 4.60 3.72 8.28
C HIS A 149 4.91 2.82 9.48
N TYR A 150 4.44 1.59 9.43
CA TYR A 150 4.67 0.55 10.41
C TYR A 150 5.75 -0.39 9.90
N VAL A 151 6.87 -0.44 10.65
CA VAL A 151 8.03 -1.27 10.33
C VAL A 151 8.03 -2.47 11.25
N ARG A 152 7.81 -3.66 10.69
CA ARG A 152 7.80 -4.92 11.43
C ARG A 152 9.18 -5.57 11.39
N ILE A 153 9.74 -5.88 12.54
CA ILE A 153 11.07 -6.48 12.67
C ILE A 153 11.01 -7.97 12.38
N LYS A 154 11.84 -8.42 11.44
CA LYS A 154 12.15 -9.82 11.19
C LYS A 154 13.59 -10.11 11.59
N ILE A 155 13.79 -11.08 12.47
CA ILE A 155 15.13 -11.48 12.88
C ILE A 155 15.66 -12.50 11.88
N VAL A 156 16.78 -12.17 11.26
CA VAL A 156 17.48 -13.07 10.33
C VAL A 156 18.55 -13.86 11.08
N ILE A 157 18.38 -15.18 11.10
CA ILE A 157 19.38 -16.09 11.66
C ILE A 157 20.34 -16.50 10.53
N PRO A 158 21.64 -16.22 10.67
CA PRO A 158 22.64 -16.58 9.66
C PRO A 158 22.78 -18.10 9.53
N LYS A 159 22.79 -18.60 8.30
CA LYS A 159 22.92 -20.04 8.03
C LYS A 159 24.41 -20.48 7.97
N ASN A 160 25.28 -19.58 7.55
CA ASN A 160 26.70 -19.86 7.36
C ASN A 160 27.52 -18.99 8.33
N LEU A 161 28.15 -19.63 9.28
CA LEU A 161 29.01 -18.99 10.28
C LEU A 161 30.48 -19.36 10.03
N THR A 162 31.37 -18.39 10.23
CA THR A 162 32.82 -18.68 10.32
C THR A 162 33.12 -19.45 11.59
N SER A 163 34.30 -20.12 11.67
CA SER A 163 34.71 -20.83 12.89
C SER A 163 34.71 -19.90 14.10
N HIS A 164 35.26 -18.70 13.94
CA HIS A 164 35.28 -17.70 15.01
C HIS A 164 33.88 -17.23 15.47
N GLN A 165 32.94 -17.09 14.54
CA GLN A 165 31.53 -16.74 14.91
C GLN A 165 30.86 -17.86 15.69
N LYS A 166 31.18 -19.14 15.40
CA LYS A 166 30.69 -20.28 16.17
C LYS A 166 31.23 -20.26 17.58
N GLU A 167 32.55 -20.10 17.74
CA GLU A 167 33.23 -19.99 19.03
C GLU A 167 32.59 -18.90 19.92
N LEU A 168 32.37 -17.69 19.33
CA LEU A 168 31.74 -16.58 20.06
C LEU A 168 30.32 -16.91 20.51
N LEU A 169 29.54 -17.62 19.71
CA LEU A 169 28.18 -18.03 20.08
C LEU A 169 28.18 -19.12 21.15
N GLU A 170 29.14 -20.07 21.11
CA GLU A 170 29.32 -21.09 22.12
C GLU A 170 29.76 -20.45 23.44
N GLU A 171 30.67 -19.49 23.41
CA GLU A 171 31.08 -18.73 24.60
C GLU A 171 29.88 -17.93 25.16
N PHE A 172 29.10 -17.27 24.33
CA PHE A 172 27.89 -16.59 24.78
C PHE A 172 26.89 -17.52 25.46
N GLU A 173 26.64 -18.71 24.91
CA GLU A 173 25.73 -19.69 25.49
C GLU A 173 26.27 -20.26 26.81
N SER A 174 27.60 -20.47 26.90
CA SER A 174 28.23 -21.00 28.11
C SER A 174 28.36 -19.97 29.23
N SER A 175 28.41 -18.69 28.91
CA SER A 175 28.51 -17.56 29.86
C SER A 175 27.18 -17.24 30.54
N LYS A 176 26.45 -18.26 31.02
CA LYS A 176 25.12 -18.07 31.63
C LYS A 176 25.16 -17.06 32.76
N SER A 177 24.42 -15.98 32.62
CA SER A 177 24.10 -15.06 33.71
C SER A 177 23.46 -15.86 34.85
N LYS A 178 23.90 -15.65 36.11
CA LYS A 178 23.32 -16.26 37.31
C LYS A 178 21.84 -15.91 37.56
N LYS A 179 21.30 -14.93 36.78
CA LYS A 179 19.87 -14.63 36.72
C LYS A 179 19.36 -15.20 35.40
N GLY A 180 18.38 -16.11 35.47
CA GLY A 180 17.79 -16.76 34.31
C GLY A 180 17.39 -15.78 33.20
N TRP A 181 17.38 -16.28 31.98
CA TRP A 181 17.05 -15.51 30.76
C TRP A 181 15.59 -15.08 30.68
N PHE A 182 14.74 -15.46 31.66
CA PHE A 182 13.29 -15.17 31.72
C PHE A 182 12.91 -14.63 33.10
#